data_4843662d3b94904cf6fb2d1a325e229a
#
_entry.id   4843662d3b94904cf6fb2d1a325e229a
#
_cell.length_a   1.000
_cell.length_b   1.000
_cell.length_c   1.000
_cell.angle_alpha   90.00
_cell.angle_beta   90.00
_cell.angle_gamma   90.00
#
_symmetry.space_group_name_H-M   'P 1'
#
loop_
_entity.id
_entity.type
_entity.pdbx_description
1 polymer ?
#
loop_
_entity_poly.entity_id
_entity_poly.type
_entity_poly.pdbx_seq_one_letter_code
_entity_poly.pdbx_strand_id
1 'polypeptide(L)'
;MVFLLLFCLSCAAFTISSVAGGGAGLVIMPVLGLVLAAPRIPAALSIGTMCGTIGRIVSFWRVIDWRVVLYFMPASLPAAALGVFCLRLMPPVYLELVLGLFLCGNVVLLLKKRQEPALDTRIWRYLPAIGFAAGFISGFTGATGLLFNRFYQKLGLQKEALIATRAANEILLHTIKLVLYVRFGLFDRTVLMAGLCVGIAALAAIKVTQLVLPLLTHAQFCRIGHAAAVIAGVLMLSGASRQIVHDDAMSLSYGRAHGETELAMTWRRHRVALEFEHPMEIELKHRVTQVTDPRTGRAGAELTVLHLAADRGIFVTKRRLHAGGDGYGHHSHRHEA
;
A
#
# COMPACT_ATOMS: atom_id res chain seq x y z
N MET A 1 12.83 15.50 22.04
CA MET A 1 13.38 15.75 20.70
C MET A 1 12.55 15.07 19.61
N VAL A 2 12.28 13.75 19.68
CA VAL A 2 11.55 13.01 18.63
C VAL A 2 10.12 13.52 18.41
N PHE A 3 9.36 13.82 19.46
CA PHE A 3 8.00 14.36 19.32
C PHE A 3 7.97 15.78 18.72
N LEU A 4 9.00 16.61 18.97
CA LEU A 4 9.12 17.92 18.32
C LEU A 4 9.37 17.76 16.82
N LEU A 5 10.25 16.85 16.44
CA LEU A 5 10.49 16.50 15.04
C LEU A 5 9.21 15.97 14.37
N LEU A 6 8.51 15.05 15.05
CA LEU A 6 7.23 14.51 14.59
C LEU A 6 6.21 15.64 14.38
N PHE A 7 6.11 16.58 15.31
CA PHE A 7 5.22 17.72 15.22
C PHE A 7 5.54 18.60 14.00
N CYS A 8 6.81 19.03 13.86
CA CYS A 8 7.24 19.90 12.75
C CYS A 8 7.03 19.23 11.39
N LEU A 9 7.44 17.96 11.25
CA LEU A 9 7.24 17.20 10.01
C LEU A 9 5.76 16.96 9.71
N SER A 10 4.94 16.72 10.75
CA SER A 10 3.50 16.60 10.60
C SER A 10 2.85 17.90 10.18
N CYS A 11 3.24 19.05 10.75
CA CYS A 11 2.78 20.38 10.31
C CYS A 11 3.08 20.61 8.83
N ALA A 12 4.31 20.37 8.40
CA ALA A 12 4.72 20.52 7.01
C ALA A 12 3.91 19.56 6.09
N ALA A 13 3.81 18.28 6.48
CA ALA A 13 3.08 17.27 5.73
C ALA A 13 1.58 17.60 5.61
N PHE A 14 0.93 18.05 6.69
CA PHE A 14 -0.48 18.44 6.65
C PHE A 14 -0.70 19.73 5.86
N THR A 15 0.22 20.68 5.92
CA THR A 15 0.16 21.91 5.11
C THR A 15 0.24 21.55 3.62
N ILE A 16 1.24 20.78 3.23
CA ILE A 16 1.40 20.30 1.84
C ILE A 16 0.19 19.47 1.42
N SER A 17 -0.26 18.56 2.27
CA SER A 17 -1.40 17.69 2.01
C SER A 17 -2.70 18.47 1.86
N SER A 18 -2.89 19.51 2.64
CA SER A 18 -4.10 20.33 2.56
C SER A 18 -4.15 21.11 1.26
N VAL A 19 -2.97 21.60 0.82
CA VAL A 19 -2.77 22.22 -0.49
C VAL A 19 -2.90 21.19 -1.62
N ALA A 20 -2.51 19.95 -1.40
CA ALA A 20 -2.57 18.86 -2.36
C ALA A 20 -3.94 18.17 -2.45
N GLY A 21 -4.88 18.52 -1.58
CA GLY A 21 -6.18 17.86 -1.48
C GLY A 21 -6.12 16.51 -0.76
N GLY A 22 -5.10 16.25 0.06
CA GLY A 22 -4.96 15.06 0.90
C GLY A 22 -3.60 14.38 0.82
N GLY A 23 -3.44 13.25 1.52
CA GLY A 23 -2.22 12.45 1.50
C GLY A 23 -1.22 12.72 2.63
N ALA A 24 -1.54 13.60 3.60
CA ALA A 24 -0.69 13.82 4.78
C ALA A 24 -0.32 12.51 5.47
N GLY A 25 -1.30 11.62 5.59
CA GLY A 25 -1.10 10.33 6.23
C GLY A 25 0.01 9.50 5.60
N LEU A 26 0.10 9.53 4.28
CA LEU A 26 1.12 8.77 3.56
C LEU A 26 2.53 9.33 3.75
N VAL A 27 2.65 10.67 3.88
CA VAL A 27 3.93 11.34 4.16
C VAL A 27 4.35 11.14 5.62
N ILE A 28 3.38 11.11 6.56
CA ILE A 28 3.65 11.00 8.00
C ILE A 28 3.94 9.53 8.40
N MET A 29 3.44 8.56 7.63
CA MET A 29 3.60 7.13 7.95
C MET A 29 5.06 6.72 8.20
N PRO A 30 6.05 7.04 7.35
CA PRO A 30 7.45 6.77 7.60
C PRO A 30 7.97 7.45 8.88
N VAL A 31 7.50 8.66 9.16
CA VAL A 31 7.91 9.42 10.37
C VAL A 31 7.37 8.77 11.63
N LEU A 32 6.13 8.27 11.61
CA LEU A 32 5.56 7.51 12.71
C LEU A 32 6.29 6.19 12.93
N GLY A 33 6.85 5.60 11.89
CA GLY A 33 7.68 4.39 11.96
C GLY A 33 8.96 4.56 12.78
N LEU A 34 9.42 5.80 13.02
CA LEU A 34 10.55 6.09 13.93
C LEU A 34 10.17 5.98 15.41
N VAL A 35 8.87 6.00 15.72
CA VAL A 35 8.35 6.03 17.12
C VAL A 35 7.50 4.79 17.42
N LEU A 36 6.84 4.23 16.43
CA LEU A 36 5.86 3.17 16.58
C LEU A 36 6.23 1.95 15.74
N ALA A 37 5.92 0.77 16.26
CA ALA A 37 5.94 -0.46 15.46
C ALA A 37 4.91 -0.38 14.32
N ALA A 38 5.24 -0.90 13.14
CA ALA A 38 4.46 -0.82 11.92
C ALA A 38 2.95 -1.12 12.08
N PRO A 39 2.50 -2.16 12.82
CA PRO A 39 1.06 -2.44 12.99
C PRO A 39 0.29 -1.35 13.75
N ARG A 40 0.98 -0.49 14.52
CA ARG A 40 0.38 0.56 15.35
C ARG A 40 0.32 1.92 14.65
N ILE A 41 1.07 2.09 13.57
CA ILE A 41 1.11 3.33 12.77
C ILE A 41 -0.28 3.74 12.28
N PRO A 42 -1.12 2.84 11.71
CA PRO A 42 -2.44 3.21 11.23
C PRO A 42 -3.37 3.75 12.31
N ALA A 43 -3.23 3.28 13.56
CA ALA A 43 -4.02 3.75 14.69
C ALA A 43 -3.65 5.20 15.07
N ALA A 44 -2.35 5.50 15.25
CA ALA A 44 -1.87 6.86 15.52
C ALA A 44 -2.22 7.83 14.39
N LEU A 45 -2.05 7.40 13.15
CA LEU A 45 -2.39 8.17 11.97
C LEU A 45 -3.88 8.49 11.90
N SER A 46 -4.74 7.54 12.28
CA SER A 46 -6.20 7.74 12.31
C SER A 46 -6.62 8.79 13.34
N ILE A 47 -5.96 8.84 14.52
CA ILE A 47 -6.19 9.90 15.51
C ILE A 47 -5.79 11.26 14.92
N GLY A 48 -4.57 11.36 14.40
CA GLY A 48 -4.04 12.60 13.86
C GLY A 48 -4.86 13.14 12.69
N THR A 49 -5.20 12.27 11.73
CA THR A 49 -6.01 12.66 10.57
C THR A 49 -7.45 12.98 10.96
N MET A 50 -8.03 12.33 11.96
CA MET A 50 -9.37 12.64 12.48
C MET A 50 -9.45 14.07 13.01
N CYS A 51 -8.45 14.53 13.79
CA CYS A 51 -8.38 15.92 14.25
C CYS A 51 -8.38 16.91 13.08
N GLY A 52 -7.51 16.68 12.08
CA GLY A 52 -7.48 17.51 10.87
C GLY A 52 -8.77 17.45 10.06
N THR A 53 -9.45 16.31 10.05
CA THR A 53 -10.74 16.12 9.36
C THR A 53 -11.85 16.91 10.02
N ILE A 54 -11.94 16.90 11.36
CA ILE A 54 -12.89 17.72 12.12
C ILE A 54 -12.69 19.21 11.78
N GLY A 55 -11.45 19.67 11.78
CA GLY A 55 -11.16 21.07 11.44
C GLY A 55 -11.57 21.44 10.01
N ARG A 56 -11.40 20.53 9.05
CA ARG A 56 -11.88 20.76 7.65
C ARG A 56 -13.40 20.79 7.55
N ILE A 57 -14.10 19.89 8.26
CA ILE A 57 -15.57 19.89 8.31
C ILE A 57 -16.06 21.21 8.87
N VAL A 58 -15.54 21.66 10.02
CA VAL A 58 -15.93 22.92 10.64
C VAL A 58 -15.68 24.12 9.71
N SER A 59 -14.54 24.11 8.99
CA SER A 59 -14.18 25.21 8.08
C SER A 59 -15.03 25.27 6.81
N PHE A 60 -15.52 24.13 6.32
CA PHE A 60 -16.15 24.03 4.99
C PHE A 60 -17.48 23.28 5.00
N TRP A 61 -18.19 23.20 6.14
CA TRP A 61 -19.39 22.38 6.31
C TRP A 61 -20.53 22.70 5.34
N ARG A 62 -20.63 23.97 4.90
CA ARG A 62 -21.71 24.46 4.02
C ARG A 62 -21.59 23.96 2.58
N VAL A 63 -20.41 23.51 2.16
CA VAL A 63 -20.16 23.06 0.78
C VAL A 63 -20.01 21.54 0.68
N ILE A 64 -20.42 20.80 1.73
CA ILE A 64 -20.43 19.33 1.73
C ILE A 64 -21.52 18.83 0.79
N ASP A 65 -21.15 17.97 -0.17
CA ASP A 65 -22.13 17.25 -0.98
C ASP A 65 -22.55 15.95 -0.26
N TRP A 66 -23.67 16.05 0.47
CA TRP A 66 -24.22 14.96 1.24
C TRP A 66 -24.70 13.78 0.38
N ARG A 67 -25.03 14.01 -0.90
CA ARG A 67 -25.41 12.93 -1.82
C ARG A 67 -24.22 12.00 -2.03
N VAL A 68 -23.05 12.55 -2.29
CA VAL A 68 -21.82 11.78 -2.44
C VAL A 68 -21.52 10.97 -1.17
N VAL A 69 -21.69 11.59 0.00
CA VAL A 69 -21.49 10.90 1.30
C VAL A 69 -22.43 9.71 1.44
N LEU A 70 -23.72 9.88 1.16
CA LEU A 70 -24.72 8.83 1.30
C LEU A 70 -24.51 7.65 0.34
N TYR A 71 -24.02 7.88 -0.87
CA TYR A 71 -23.72 6.81 -1.82
C TYR A 71 -22.39 6.11 -1.52
N PHE A 72 -21.44 6.83 -0.96
CA PHE A 72 -20.09 6.32 -0.67
C PHE A 72 -20.04 5.48 0.61
N MET A 73 -20.70 5.92 1.68
CA MET A 73 -20.57 5.37 3.03
C MET A 73 -21.04 3.95 3.22
N PRO A 74 -22.20 3.52 2.69
CA PRO A 74 -22.71 2.16 2.95
C PRO A 74 -21.74 1.05 2.56
N ALA A 75 -20.97 1.26 1.49
CA ALA A 75 -19.98 0.31 1.05
C ALA A 75 -18.61 0.50 1.73
N SER A 76 -18.25 1.74 2.08
CA SER A 76 -16.94 2.05 2.63
C SER A 76 -16.77 1.64 4.10
N LEU A 77 -17.84 1.69 4.90
CA LEU A 77 -17.78 1.33 6.32
C LEU A 77 -17.46 -0.17 6.54
N PRO A 78 -18.19 -1.13 5.94
CA PRO A 78 -17.85 -2.54 6.07
C PRO A 78 -16.50 -2.87 5.43
N ALA A 79 -16.14 -2.20 4.33
CA ALA A 79 -14.85 -2.37 3.69
C ALA A 79 -13.69 -1.88 4.59
N ALA A 80 -13.87 -0.79 5.33
CA ALA A 80 -12.88 -0.32 6.29
C ALA A 80 -12.68 -1.33 7.43
N ALA A 81 -13.76 -1.92 7.94
CA ALA A 81 -13.68 -2.98 8.94
C ALA A 81 -12.90 -4.20 8.41
N LEU A 82 -13.18 -4.61 7.16
CA LEU A 82 -12.44 -5.68 6.49
C LEU A 82 -10.96 -5.32 6.33
N GLY A 83 -10.63 -4.08 5.96
CA GLY A 83 -9.26 -3.60 5.84
C GLY A 83 -8.49 -3.67 7.17
N VAL A 84 -9.10 -3.24 8.26
CA VAL A 84 -8.50 -3.36 9.62
C VAL A 84 -8.30 -4.83 10.02
N PHE A 85 -9.25 -5.71 9.67
CA PHE A 85 -9.12 -7.14 9.91
C PHE A 85 -7.95 -7.74 9.12
N CYS A 86 -7.82 -7.41 7.83
CA CYS A 86 -6.71 -7.84 7.00
C CYS A 86 -5.35 -7.33 7.51
N LEU A 87 -5.29 -6.09 8.04
CA LEU A 87 -4.08 -5.54 8.66
C LEU A 87 -3.54 -6.44 9.79
N ARG A 88 -4.44 -7.10 10.52
CA ARG A 88 -4.04 -8.03 11.58
C ARG A 88 -3.40 -9.31 11.05
N LEU A 89 -3.77 -9.74 9.85
CA LEU A 89 -3.35 -11.01 9.24
C LEU A 89 -2.11 -10.89 8.36
N MET A 90 -1.85 -9.70 7.81
CA MET A 90 -0.77 -9.49 6.84
C MET A 90 0.40 -8.72 7.46
N PRO A 91 1.65 -9.10 7.13
CA PRO A 91 2.80 -8.27 7.46
C PRO A 91 2.67 -6.88 6.81
N PRO A 92 2.84 -5.79 7.57
CA PRO A 92 2.64 -4.42 7.07
C PRO A 92 3.53 -4.06 5.88
N VAL A 93 4.69 -4.69 5.76
CA VAL A 93 5.67 -4.41 4.72
C VAL A 93 5.14 -4.66 3.30
N TYR A 94 4.35 -5.72 3.10
CA TYR A 94 3.75 -5.99 1.79
C TYR A 94 2.68 -4.97 1.43
N LEU A 95 2.03 -4.42 2.44
CA LEU A 95 1.10 -3.35 2.25
C LEU A 95 1.80 -2.06 1.81
N GLU A 96 2.88 -1.71 2.49
CA GLU A 96 3.68 -0.54 2.12
C GLU A 96 4.19 -0.66 0.68
N LEU A 97 4.58 -1.88 0.25
CA LEU A 97 4.97 -2.15 -1.13
C LEU A 97 3.83 -1.88 -2.12
N VAL A 98 2.64 -2.46 -1.88
CA VAL A 98 1.47 -2.29 -2.76
C VAL A 98 1.03 -0.83 -2.82
N LEU A 99 1.00 -0.14 -1.68
CA LEU A 99 0.66 1.28 -1.62
C LEU A 99 1.70 2.15 -2.29
N GLY A 100 2.98 1.87 -2.05
CA GLY A 100 4.07 2.57 -2.71
C GLY A 100 3.96 2.45 -4.23
N LEU A 101 3.69 1.25 -4.75
CA LEU A 101 3.47 1.00 -6.17
C LEU A 101 2.27 1.79 -6.70
N PHE A 102 1.16 1.77 -5.96
CA PHE A 102 -0.05 2.51 -6.33
C PHE A 102 0.18 4.03 -6.34
N LEU A 103 0.90 4.57 -5.36
CA LEU A 103 1.24 5.98 -5.29
C LEU A 103 2.19 6.40 -6.41
N CYS A 104 3.17 5.57 -6.77
CA CYS A 104 4.04 5.80 -7.92
C CYS A 104 3.26 5.84 -9.23
N GLY A 105 2.13 5.14 -9.34
CA GLY A 105 1.24 5.23 -10.49
C GLY A 105 0.73 6.65 -10.78
N ASN A 106 0.77 7.56 -9.80
CA ASN A 106 0.44 8.98 -10.01
C ASN A 106 1.45 9.72 -10.90
N VAL A 107 2.64 9.16 -11.17
CA VAL A 107 3.61 9.71 -12.14
C VAL A 107 2.96 9.88 -13.51
N VAL A 108 2.14 8.92 -13.94
CA VAL A 108 1.43 9.00 -15.23
C VAL A 108 0.51 10.22 -15.27
N LEU A 109 -0.10 10.59 -14.12
CA LEU A 109 -0.98 11.76 -14.01
C LEU A 109 -0.21 13.07 -13.97
N LEU A 110 1.02 13.07 -13.43
CA LEU A 110 1.94 14.23 -13.46
C LEU A 110 2.42 14.54 -14.88
N LEU A 111 2.71 13.50 -15.65
CA LEU A 111 3.28 13.61 -17.00
C LEU A 111 2.22 13.90 -18.07
N LYS A 112 0.96 13.50 -17.86
CA LYS A 112 -0.12 13.79 -18.79
C LYS A 112 -0.43 15.28 -18.84
N LYS A 113 -0.44 15.84 -20.05
CA LYS A 113 -0.97 17.18 -20.32
C LYS A 113 -2.41 17.23 -19.83
N ARG A 114 -2.71 18.23 -19.03
CA ARG A 114 -3.98 18.36 -18.32
C ARG A 114 -5.15 18.46 -19.29
N GLN A 115 -6.03 17.49 -19.21
CA GLN A 115 -7.44 17.67 -19.58
C GLN A 115 -8.20 17.85 -18.27
N GLU A 116 -9.00 18.89 -18.16
CA GLU A 116 -9.97 18.98 -17.06
C GLU A 116 -10.79 17.70 -17.08
N PRO A 117 -10.98 17.03 -15.92
CA PRO A 117 -11.75 15.81 -15.92
C PRO A 117 -13.15 16.13 -16.40
N ALA A 118 -13.50 15.65 -17.59
CA ALA A 118 -14.84 15.76 -18.10
C ALA A 118 -15.83 15.22 -17.04
N LEU A 119 -16.90 15.96 -16.81
CA LEU A 119 -17.99 15.53 -15.94
C LEU A 119 -18.51 14.18 -16.47
N ASP A 120 -18.48 13.17 -15.62
CA ASP A 120 -18.93 11.83 -15.99
C ASP A 120 -20.03 11.38 -15.02
N THR A 121 -21.26 11.48 -15.47
CA THR A 121 -22.44 11.05 -14.70
C THR A 121 -22.43 9.56 -14.39
N ARG A 122 -21.68 8.75 -15.14
CA ARG A 122 -21.56 7.29 -14.89
C ARG A 122 -20.86 6.99 -13.58
N ILE A 123 -20.07 7.91 -13.05
CA ILE A 123 -19.36 7.75 -11.76
C ILE A 123 -20.31 7.50 -10.60
N TRP A 124 -21.53 8.04 -10.62
CA TRP A 124 -22.51 7.78 -9.58
C TRP A 124 -22.79 6.28 -9.40
N ARG A 125 -22.80 5.50 -10.48
CA ARG A 125 -22.99 4.04 -10.41
C ARG A 125 -21.79 3.31 -9.78
N TYR A 126 -20.61 3.87 -9.94
CA TYR A 126 -19.36 3.28 -9.39
C TYR A 126 -19.00 3.81 -8.02
N LEU A 127 -19.74 4.80 -7.51
CA LEU A 127 -19.46 5.44 -6.23
C LEU A 127 -19.45 4.45 -5.04
N PRO A 128 -20.34 3.45 -4.94
CA PRO A 128 -20.26 2.41 -3.91
C PRO A 128 -19.00 1.54 -4.05
N ALA A 129 -18.61 1.16 -5.28
CA ALA A 129 -17.41 0.38 -5.50
C ALA A 129 -16.12 1.18 -5.16
N ILE A 130 -16.11 2.47 -5.51
CA ILE A 130 -15.04 3.41 -5.13
C ILE A 130 -15.01 3.57 -3.61
N GLY A 131 -16.19 3.68 -2.96
CA GLY A 131 -16.32 3.71 -1.50
C GLY A 131 -15.77 2.46 -0.84
N PHE A 132 -16.08 1.28 -1.39
CA PHE A 132 -15.54 0.01 -0.92
C PHE A 132 -14.01 -0.01 -1.00
N ALA A 133 -13.44 0.29 -2.16
CA ALA A 133 -11.99 0.33 -2.34
C ALA A 133 -11.32 1.36 -1.40
N ALA A 134 -11.91 2.55 -1.28
CA ALA A 134 -11.41 3.60 -0.39
C ALA A 134 -11.49 3.20 1.08
N GLY A 135 -12.60 2.61 1.50
CA GLY A 135 -12.79 2.11 2.85
C GLY A 135 -11.80 1.02 3.19
N PHE A 136 -11.65 0.01 2.32
CA PHE A 136 -10.70 -1.09 2.51
C PHE A 136 -9.26 -0.58 2.65
N ILE A 137 -8.81 0.24 1.70
CA ILE A 137 -7.47 0.84 1.74
C ILE A 137 -7.32 1.69 3.00
N SER A 138 -8.31 2.51 3.35
CA SER A 138 -8.26 3.33 4.57
C SER A 138 -8.18 2.51 5.85
N GLY A 139 -8.93 1.43 5.94
CA GLY A 139 -8.91 0.52 7.09
C GLY A 139 -7.55 -0.13 7.27
N PHE A 140 -6.96 -0.55 6.17
CA PHE A 140 -5.69 -1.23 6.11
C PHE A 140 -4.50 -0.28 6.37
N THR A 141 -4.49 0.93 5.79
CA THR A 141 -3.35 1.87 5.85
C THR A 141 -3.48 2.98 6.87
N GLY A 142 -4.67 3.16 7.41
CA GLY A 142 -4.98 4.33 8.24
C GLY A 142 -5.37 5.59 7.44
N ALA A 143 -5.06 5.67 6.14
CA ALA A 143 -5.33 6.85 5.31
C ALA A 143 -5.74 6.49 3.89
N THR A 144 -6.67 7.24 3.30
CA THR A 144 -7.08 7.09 1.88
C THR A 144 -6.35 8.04 0.94
N GLY A 145 -5.88 9.15 1.49
CA GLY A 145 -5.08 10.14 0.78
C GLY A 145 -5.66 10.60 -0.56
N LEU A 146 -4.77 10.84 -1.49
CA LEU A 146 -5.03 11.42 -2.82
C LEU A 146 -5.67 10.46 -3.82
N LEU A 147 -5.73 9.18 -3.50
CA LEU A 147 -6.10 8.10 -4.41
C LEU A 147 -7.44 8.32 -5.11
N PHE A 148 -8.40 8.84 -4.35
CA PHE A 148 -9.79 8.96 -4.79
C PHE A 148 -10.19 10.38 -5.20
N ASN A 149 -9.32 11.37 -5.06
CA ASN A 149 -9.60 12.77 -5.43
C ASN A 149 -10.08 12.92 -6.88
N ARG A 150 -9.52 12.14 -7.81
CA ARG A 150 -9.90 12.16 -9.23
C ARG A 150 -11.37 11.80 -9.45
N PHE A 151 -11.91 10.90 -8.63
CA PHE A 151 -13.32 10.51 -8.74
C PHE A 151 -14.24 11.64 -8.27
N TYR A 152 -13.89 12.32 -7.17
CA TYR A 152 -14.62 13.52 -6.71
C TYR A 152 -14.55 14.65 -7.73
N GLN A 153 -13.42 14.86 -8.39
CA GLN A 153 -13.26 15.85 -9.46
C GLN A 153 -14.17 15.54 -10.66
N LYS A 154 -14.29 14.27 -11.05
CA LYS A 154 -15.20 13.86 -12.14
C LYS A 154 -16.68 14.00 -11.78
N LEU A 155 -17.04 14.04 -10.49
CA LEU A 155 -18.37 14.41 -10.03
C LEU A 155 -18.64 15.93 -10.11
N GLY A 156 -17.64 16.73 -10.51
CA GLY A 156 -17.74 18.19 -10.62
C GLY A 156 -17.49 18.95 -9.32
N LEU A 157 -16.99 18.27 -8.28
CA LEU A 157 -16.71 18.93 -7.02
C LEU A 157 -15.53 19.91 -7.14
N GLN A 158 -15.75 21.15 -6.82
CA GLN A 158 -14.75 22.21 -6.71
C GLN A 158 -13.81 21.95 -5.52
N LYS A 159 -12.69 22.69 -5.42
CA LYS A 159 -11.65 22.48 -4.39
C LYS A 159 -12.23 22.35 -2.97
N GLU A 160 -13.04 23.33 -2.59
CA GLU A 160 -13.63 23.43 -1.24
C GLU A 160 -14.64 22.32 -0.99
N ALA A 161 -15.56 22.07 -1.94
CA ALA A 161 -16.54 21.01 -1.88
C ALA A 161 -15.88 19.61 -1.86
N LEU A 162 -14.82 19.42 -2.64
CA LEU A 162 -14.05 18.19 -2.64
C LEU A 162 -13.41 17.93 -1.27
N ILE A 163 -12.73 18.95 -0.70
CA ILE A 163 -12.09 18.82 0.62
C ILE A 163 -13.13 18.53 1.70
N ALA A 164 -14.26 19.24 1.69
CA ALA A 164 -15.33 19.12 2.67
C ALA A 164 -16.03 17.76 2.59
N THR A 165 -16.45 17.34 1.39
CA THR A 165 -17.16 16.07 1.16
C THR A 165 -16.28 14.89 1.49
N ARG A 166 -14.99 14.96 1.14
CA ARG A 166 -14.03 13.93 1.53
C ARG A 166 -13.85 13.89 3.04
N ALA A 167 -13.74 15.04 3.70
CA ALA A 167 -13.63 15.08 5.16
C ALA A 167 -14.86 14.45 5.84
N ALA A 168 -16.08 14.69 5.32
CA ALA A 168 -17.29 14.06 5.82
C ALA A 168 -17.26 12.53 5.67
N ASN A 169 -16.72 12.00 4.58
CA ASN A 169 -16.52 10.58 4.40
C ASN A 169 -15.44 10.03 5.35
N GLU A 170 -14.32 10.74 5.52
CA GLU A 170 -13.20 10.32 6.35
C GLU A 170 -13.54 10.25 7.84
N ILE A 171 -14.37 11.16 8.38
CA ILE A 171 -14.66 11.19 9.83
C ILE A 171 -15.33 9.89 10.30
N LEU A 172 -16.32 9.39 9.55
CA LEU A 172 -17.00 8.14 9.87
C LEU A 172 -16.05 6.93 9.75
N LEU A 173 -15.19 6.91 8.72
CA LEU A 173 -14.19 5.87 8.56
C LEU A 173 -13.18 5.88 9.71
N HIS A 174 -12.70 7.05 10.15
CA HIS A 174 -11.79 7.15 11.28
C HIS A 174 -12.43 6.68 12.58
N THR A 175 -13.70 7.00 12.82
CA THR A 175 -14.43 6.56 14.02
C THR A 175 -14.48 5.03 14.09
N ILE A 176 -14.91 4.36 13.02
CA ILE A 176 -14.95 2.88 12.98
C ILE A 176 -13.55 2.28 13.14
N LYS A 177 -12.56 2.81 12.44
CA LYS A 177 -11.19 2.32 12.52
C LYS A 177 -10.64 2.41 13.95
N LEU A 178 -10.83 3.53 14.63
CA LEU A 178 -10.36 3.71 16.00
C LEU A 178 -10.99 2.69 16.95
N VAL A 179 -12.31 2.46 16.84
CA VAL A 179 -13.00 1.43 17.63
C VAL A 179 -12.37 0.05 17.39
N LEU A 180 -12.13 -0.30 16.13
CA LEU A 180 -11.54 -1.58 15.76
C LEU A 180 -10.07 -1.72 16.20
N TYR A 181 -9.26 -0.66 16.08
CA TYR A 181 -7.87 -0.69 16.53
C TYR A 181 -7.77 -0.88 18.05
N VAL A 182 -8.68 -0.26 18.82
CA VAL A 182 -8.78 -0.52 20.26
C VAL A 182 -9.16 -1.97 20.53
N ARG A 183 -10.18 -2.50 19.84
CA ARG A 183 -10.63 -3.90 20.00
C ARG A 183 -9.56 -4.92 19.63
N PHE A 184 -8.70 -4.62 18.69
CA PHE A 184 -7.61 -5.51 18.25
C PHE A 184 -6.29 -5.32 19.02
N GLY A 185 -6.27 -4.50 20.07
CA GLY A 185 -5.08 -4.28 20.87
C GLY A 185 -3.95 -3.52 20.16
N LEU A 186 -4.28 -2.79 19.08
CA LEU A 186 -3.34 -1.95 18.34
C LEU A 186 -3.23 -0.52 18.90
N PHE A 187 -3.79 -0.29 20.07
CA PHE A 187 -3.90 1.01 20.71
C PHE A 187 -3.25 0.98 22.09
N ASP A 188 -2.28 1.87 22.33
CA ASP A 188 -1.64 2.06 23.62
C ASP A 188 -1.38 3.56 23.89
N ARG A 189 -0.77 3.87 25.02
CA ARG A 189 -0.45 5.23 25.42
C ARG A 189 0.49 5.93 24.43
N THR A 190 1.44 5.21 23.86
CA THR A 190 2.39 5.76 22.88
C THR A 190 1.69 6.11 21.57
N VAL A 191 0.78 5.25 21.12
CA VAL A 191 -0.08 5.50 19.95
C VAL A 191 -0.94 6.74 20.16
N LEU A 192 -1.55 6.87 21.35
CA LEU A 192 -2.36 8.05 21.69
C LEU A 192 -1.52 9.33 21.67
N MET A 193 -0.35 9.33 22.30
CA MET A 193 0.52 10.51 22.36
C MET A 193 1.04 10.91 20.98
N ALA A 194 1.48 9.94 20.17
CA ALA A 194 1.92 10.19 18.81
C ALA A 194 0.77 10.71 17.93
N GLY A 195 -0.41 10.09 18.03
CA GLY A 195 -1.60 10.49 17.31
C GLY A 195 -2.10 11.89 17.67
N LEU A 196 -2.08 12.25 18.94
CA LEU A 196 -2.42 13.60 19.41
C LEU A 196 -1.40 14.64 18.94
N CYS A 197 -0.11 14.32 19.00
CA CYS A 197 0.95 15.19 18.46
C CYS A 197 0.70 15.50 16.96
N VAL A 198 0.42 14.46 16.17
CA VAL A 198 0.05 14.59 14.76
C VAL A 198 -1.26 15.37 14.60
N GLY A 199 -2.23 15.18 15.49
CA GLY A 199 -3.54 15.87 15.47
C GLY A 199 -3.41 17.36 15.71
N ILE A 200 -2.62 17.77 16.71
CA ILE A 200 -2.35 19.19 17.00
C ILE A 200 -1.64 19.83 15.79
N ALA A 201 -0.67 19.14 15.21
CA ALA A 201 0.01 19.59 14.00
C ALA A 201 -0.95 19.74 12.82
N ALA A 202 -1.92 18.82 12.66
CA ALA A 202 -2.94 18.89 11.63
C ALA A 202 -3.87 20.10 11.81
N LEU A 203 -4.28 20.40 13.05
CA LEU A 203 -5.10 21.59 13.36
C LEU A 203 -4.34 22.88 13.11
N ALA A 204 -3.06 22.96 13.49
CA ALA A 204 -2.21 24.12 13.20
C ALA A 204 -2.07 24.34 11.68
N ALA A 205 -1.90 23.27 10.90
CA ALA A 205 -1.79 23.31 9.45
C ALA A 205 -3.07 23.84 8.75
N ILE A 206 -4.26 23.73 9.37
CA ILE A 206 -5.51 24.25 8.78
C ILE A 206 -5.45 25.79 8.61
N LYS A 207 -4.90 26.49 9.60
CA LYS A 207 -4.72 27.96 9.50
C LYS A 207 -3.86 28.35 8.31
N VAL A 208 -2.74 27.62 8.13
CA VAL A 208 -1.84 27.83 6.98
C VAL A 208 -2.56 27.50 5.66
N THR A 209 -3.36 26.42 5.66
CA THR A 209 -4.14 26.03 4.48
C THR A 209 -5.14 27.12 4.07
N GLN A 210 -5.87 27.69 5.03
CA GLN A 210 -6.85 28.75 4.75
C GLN A 210 -6.20 30.00 4.12
N LEU A 211 -4.93 30.29 4.45
CA LEU A 211 -4.17 31.37 3.89
C LEU A 211 -3.59 31.03 2.50
N VAL A 212 -3.12 29.81 2.31
CA VAL A 212 -2.40 29.40 1.09
C VAL A 212 -3.34 28.91 -0.01
N LEU A 213 -4.45 28.24 0.34
CA LEU A 213 -5.37 27.65 -0.64
C LEU A 213 -5.95 28.65 -1.65
N PRO A 214 -6.33 29.89 -1.27
CA PRO A 214 -6.82 30.89 -2.21
C PRO A 214 -5.76 31.35 -3.21
N LEU A 215 -4.47 31.32 -2.82
CA LEU A 215 -3.34 31.76 -3.66
C LEU A 215 -3.00 30.74 -4.76
N LEU A 216 -3.47 29.50 -4.63
CA LEU A 216 -3.15 28.43 -5.56
C LEU A 216 -4.22 28.28 -6.63
N THR A 217 -3.78 28.19 -7.88
CA THR A 217 -4.66 27.72 -8.95
C THR A 217 -5.02 26.25 -8.72
N HIS A 218 -6.18 25.82 -9.22
CA HIS A 218 -6.58 24.41 -9.14
C HIS A 218 -5.53 23.49 -9.79
N ALA A 219 -4.82 23.98 -10.82
CA ALA A 219 -3.73 23.26 -11.50
C ALA A 219 -2.52 22.99 -10.60
N GLN A 220 -2.08 24.03 -9.89
CA GLN A 220 -0.96 23.92 -8.95
C GLN A 220 -1.32 22.99 -7.80
N PHE A 221 -2.54 23.14 -7.25
CA PHE A 221 -3.08 22.26 -6.23
C PHE A 221 -3.01 20.77 -6.62
N CYS A 222 -3.52 20.38 -7.79
CA CYS A 222 -3.47 19.01 -8.27
C CYS A 222 -2.03 18.52 -8.51
N ARG A 223 -1.17 19.38 -9.09
CA ARG A 223 0.22 19.04 -9.41
C ARG A 223 1.05 18.77 -8.17
N ILE A 224 0.91 19.63 -7.15
CA ILE A 224 1.58 19.45 -5.84
C ILE A 224 1.11 18.13 -5.20
N GLY A 225 -0.21 17.81 -5.30
CA GLY A 225 -0.75 16.58 -4.76
C GLY A 225 -0.21 15.32 -5.41
N HIS A 226 -0.14 15.30 -6.72
CA HIS A 226 0.43 14.16 -7.43
C HIS A 226 1.93 14.01 -7.17
N ALA A 227 2.68 15.13 -7.13
CA ALA A 227 4.09 15.10 -6.79
C ALA A 227 4.34 14.55 -5.38
N ALA A 228 3.58 15.03 -4.39
CA ALA A 228 3.66 14.53 -3.02
C ALA A 228 3.32 13.04 -2.93
N ALA A 229 2.32 12.58 -3.69
CA ALA A 229 1.96 11.16 -3.75
C ALA A 229 3.11 10.30 -4.32
N VAL A 230 3.75 10.75 -5.40
CA VAL A 230 4.89 10.05 -6.00
C VAL A 230 6.06 9.98 -5.04
N ILE A 231 6.42 11.10 -4.41
CA ILE A 231 7.52 11.13 -3.42
C ILE A 231 7.23 10.16 -2.27
N ALA A 232 6.02 10.20 -1.71
CA ALA A 232 5.60 9.27 -0.67
C ALA A 232 5.66 7.80 -1.14
N GLY A 233 5.23 7.53 -2.37
CA GLY A 233 5.30 6.22 -3.00
C GLY A 233 6.72 5.69 -3.11
N VAL A 234 7.65 6.51 -3.58
CA VAL A 234 9.07 6.15 -3.69
C VAL A 234 9.68 5.86 -2.31
N LEU A 235 9.38 6.70 -1.30
CA LEU A 235 9.85 6.47 0.07
C LEU A 235 9.31 5.17 0.66
N MET A 236 8.02 4.88 0.48
CA MET A 236 7.40 3.62 0.93
C MET A 236 7.99 2.41 0.20
N LEU A 237 8.12 2.46 -1.13
CA LEU A 237 8.73 1.38 -1.91
C LEU A 237 10.16 1.11 -1.47
N SER A 238 10.97 2.15 -1.27
CA SER A 238 12.36 1.99 -0.85
C SER A 238 12.47 1.39 0.54
N GLY A 239 11.61 1.80 1.48
CA GLY A 239 11.52 1.25 2.83
C GLY A 239 11.09 -0.21 2.83
N ALA A 240 9.95 -0.50 2.19
CA ALA A 240 9.40 -1.84 2.09
C ALA A 240 10.34 -2.81 1.38
N SER A 241 10.96 -2.38 0.26
CA SER A 241 11.92 -3.22 -0.47
C SER A 241 13.14 -3.57 0.38
N ARG A 242 13.71 -2.60 1.11
CA ARG A 242 14.83 -2.87 2.03
C ARG A 242 14.44 -3.85 3.13
N GLN A 243 13.27 -3.69 3.71
CA GLN A 243 12.78 -4.55 4.77
C GLN A 243 12.51 -5.96 4.26
N ILE A 244 11.90 -6.14 3.07
CA ILE A 244 11.67 -7.45 2.47
C ILE A 244 13.00 -8.15 2.15
N VAL A 245 13.97 -7.42 1.59
CA VAL A 245 15.29 -7.99 1.31
C VAL A 245 15.98 -8.45 2.59
N HIS A 246 15.84 -7.70 3.68
CA HIS A 246 16.46 -8.04 4.95
C HIS A 246 15.72 -9.17 5.68
N ASP A 247 14.40 -9.06 5.84
CA ASP A 247 13.60 -9.96 6.70
C ASP A 247 13.27 -11.29 6.01
N ASP A 248 13.05 -11.27 4.69
CA ASP A 248 12.72 -12.45 3.90
C ASP A 248 13.95 -13.09 3.24
N ALA A 249 15.16 -12.63 3.57
CA ALA A 249 16.41 -13.10 2.98
C ALA A 249 16.34 -13.18 1.44
N MET A 250 15.71 -12.15 0.84
CA MET A 250 15.58 -12.09 -0.61
C MET A 250 16.93 -11.79 -1.25
N SER A 251 17.39 -12.70 -2.09
CA SER A 251 18.63 -12.52 -2.86
C SER A 251 18.39 -12.79 -4.34
N LEU A 252 18.97 -11.95 -5.17
CA LEU A 252 19.02 -12.15 -6.60
C LEU A 252 20.47 -12.51 -6.96
N SER A 253 20.67 -13.67 -7.54
CA SER A 253 21.99 -14.12 -8.00
C SER A 253 21.96 -14.31 -9.51
N TYR A 254 23.00 -13.80 -10.15
CA TYR A 254 23.28 -14.02 -11.55
C TYR A 254 24.58 -14.79 -11.64
N GLY A 255 24.55 -15.96 -12.23
CA GLY A 255 25.72 -16.81 -12.39
C GLY A 255 25.86 -17.31 -13.84
N ARG A 256 27.09 -17.51 -14.26
CA ARG A 256 27.39 -18.20 -15.52
C ARG A 256 28.33 -19.36 -15.19
N ALA A 257 27.82 -20.56 -15.29
CA ALA A 257 28.61 -21.78 -15.02
C ALA A 257 28.40 -22.76 -16.17
N HIS A 258 29.48 -23.37 -16.64
CA HIS A 258 29.47 -24.42 -17.68
C HIS A 258 28.80 -24.04 -19.01
N GLY A 259 28.73 -22.75 -19.37
CA GLY A 259 28.07 -22.27 -20.58
C GLY A 259 26.61 -21.91 -20.41
N GLU A 260 26.01 -22.23 -19.28
CA GLU A 260 24.63 -21.91 -18.91
C GLU A 260 24.58 -20.58 -18.15
N THR A 261 23.55 -19.81 -18.41
CA THR A 261 23.28 -18.56 -17.67
C THR A 261 22.13 -18.81 -16.70
N GLU A 262 22.42 -18.71 -15.41
CA GLU A 262 21.42 -18.86 -14.34
C GLU A 262 21.08 -17.49 -13.76
N LEU A 263 19.79 -17.17 -13.75
CA LEU A 263 19.22 -16.06 -12.98
C LEU A 263 18.38 -16.66 -11.84
N ALA A 264 18.87 -16.61 -10.61
CA ALA A 264 18.15 -17.19 -9.49
C ALA A 264 17.70 -16.12 -8.48
N MET A 265 16.45 -16.23 -8.06
CA MET A 265 15.84 -15.44 -7.00
C MET A 265 15.52 -16.35 -5.82
N THR A 266 16.06 -16.04 -4.66
CA THR A 266 15.73 -16.72 -3.41
C THR A 266 14.85 -15.82 -2.57
N TRP A 267 13.74 -16.38 -2.05
CA TRP A 267 12.81 -15.68 -1.19
C TRP A 267 12.31 -16.64 -0.11
N ARG A 268 12.67 -16.38 1.13
CA ARG A 268 12.39 -17.28 2.27
C ARG A 268 12.88 -18.71 2.00
N ARG A 269 11.93 -19.61 1.79
CA ARG A 269 12.16 -21.05 1.53
C ARG A 269 12.13 -21.39 0.04
N HIS A 270 11.82 -20.43 -0.82
CA HIS A 270 11.63 -20.63 -2.23
C HIS A 270 12.85 -20.10 -3.00
N ARG A 271 13.41 -20.94 -3.85
CA ARG A 271 14.40 -20.51 -4.86
C ARG A 271 13.79 -20.77 -6.23
N VAL A 272 13.67 -19.72 -7.02
CA VAL A 272 13.24 -19.77 -8.41
C VAL A 272 14.46 -19.43 -9.25
N ALA A 273 14.87 -20.33 -10.12
CA ALA A 273 15.99 -20.14 -11.02
C ALA A 273 15.51 -20.31 -12.46
N LEU A 274 15.91 -19.35 -13.29
CA LEU A 274 15.80 -19.41 -14.75
C LEU A 274 17.15 -19.78 -15.31
N GLU A 275 17.26 -20.92 -15.94
CA GLU A 275 18.45 -21.38 -16.62
C GLU A 275 18.24 -21.31 -18.13
N PHE A 276 19.22 -20.73 -18.81
CA PHE A 276 19.24 -20.62 -20.26
C PHE A 276 20.33 -21.54 -20.78
N GLU A 277 19.92 -22.68 -21.37
CA GLU A 277 20.80 -23.60 -22.07
C GLU A 277 20.84 -23.28 -23.57
N HIS A 278 22.00 -23.42 -24.19
CA HIS A 278 22.13 -23.32 -25.63
C HIS A 278 21.78 -24.68 -26.28
N PRO A 279 20.98 -24.73 -27.40
CA PRO A 279 20.69 -23.63 -28.32
C PRO A 279 19.26 -23.02 -28.19
N MET A 280 18.39 -23.40 -27.30
CA MET A 280 17.06 -22.78 -27.06
C MET A 280 16.23 -23.55 -26.03
N GLU A 281 16.82 -24.03 -24.96
CA GLU A 281 16.08 -24.60 -23.86
C GLU A 281 16.08 -23.59 -22.69
N ILE A 282 14.89 -23.32 -22.13
CA ILE A 282 14.70 -22.50 -20.95
C ILE A 282 14.13 -23.39 -19.86
N GLU A 283 14.85 -23.51 -18.77
CA GLU A 283 14.39 -24.24 -17.60
C GLU A 283 14.03 -23.28 -16.47
N LEU A 284 12.81 -23.41 -15.97
CA LEU A 284 12.36 -22.72 -14.75
C LEU A 284 12.40 -23.72 -13.60
N LYS A 285 13.38 -23.60 -12.72
CA LYS A 285 13.55 -24.44 -11.53
C LYS A 285 12.96 -23.75 -10.31
N HIS A 286 11.97 -24.36 -9.67
CA HIS A 286 11.42 -23.90 -8.40
C HIS A 286 11.78 -24.91 -7.31
N ARG A 287 12.62 -24.51 -6.38
CA ARG A 287 13.02 -25.33 -5.21
C ARG A 287 12.43 -24.75 -3.93
N VAL A 288 11.75 -25.59 -3.16
CA VAL A 288 11.26 -25.26 -1.83
C VAL A 288 12.08 -26.02 -0.80
N THR A 289 12.81 -25.30 0.05
CA THR A 289 13.63 -25.90 1.13
C THR A 289 12.77 -26.07 2.39
N GLN A 290 13.06 -27.12 3.20
CA GLN A 290 12.37 -27.43 4.45
C GLN A 290 10.89 -27.87 4.31
N VAL A 291 10.58 -28.69 3.33
CA VAL A 291 9.30 -29.40 3.28
C VAL A 291 9.40 -30.61 4.20
N THR A 292 8.58 -30.65 5.24
CA THR A 292 8.53 -31.83 6.14
C THR A 292 7.72 -32.94 5.45
N ASP A 293 8.32 -34.09 5.24
CA ASP A 293 7.62 -35.24 4.70
C ASP A 293 6.58 -35.74 5.73
N PRO A 294 5.28 -35.75 5.39
CA PRO A 294 4.23 -36.18 6.33
C PRO A 294 4.33 -37.65 6.76
N ARG A 295 5.11 -38.50 6.04
CA ARG A 295 5.28 -39.94 6.35
C ARG A 295 6.53 -40.18 7.22
N THR A 296 7.59 -39.42 7.05
CA THR A 296 8.86 -39.67 7.73
C THR A 296 9.25 -38.61 8.75
N GLY A 297 8.55 -37.47 8.78
CA GLY A 297 8.87 -36.35 9.65
C GLY A 297 10.22 -35.64 9.34
N ARG A 298 10.94 -36.05 8.28
CA ARG A 298 12.23 -35.51 7.93
C ARG A 298 12.10 -34.27 7.04
N ALA A 299 12.95 -33.28 7.28
CA ALA A 299 13.06 -32.11 6.44
C ALA A 299 13.69 -32.47 5.09
N GLY A 300 13.08 -32.03 4.00
CA GLY A 300 13.54 -32.24 2.64
C GLY A 300 13.37 -30.99 1.80
N ALA A 301 13.71 -31.08 0.51
CA ALA A 301 13.42 -30.05 -0.47
C ALA A 301 12.56 -30.61 -1.60
N GLU A 302 11.60 -29.85 -2.08
CA GLU A 302 10.82 -30.17 -3.26
C GLU A 302 11.33 -29.33 -4.44
N LEU A 303 11.69 -29.99 -5.54
CA LEU A 303 12.15 -29.36 -6.77
C LEU A 303 11.10 -29.60 -7.85
N THR A 304 10.55 -28.54 -8.39
CA THR A 304 9.71 -28.54 -9.58
C THR A 304 10.48 -27.87 -10.71
N VAL A 305 10.63 -28.57 -11.82
CA VAL A 305 11.32 -28.04 -13.02
C VAL A 305 10.31 -27.99 -14.14
N LEU A 306 10.13 -26.81 -14.72
CA LEU A 306 9.37 -26.58 -15.95
C LEU A 306 10.36 -26.45 -17.11
N HIS A 307 10.31 -27.36 -18.06
CA HIS A 307 11.14 -27.35 -19.24
C HIS A 307 10.37 -26.76 -20.41
N LEU A 308 10.98 -25.81 -21.10
CA LEU A 308 10.48 -25.16 -22.29
C LEU A 308 11.50 -25.43 -23.41
N ALA A 309 11.33 -26.52 -24.14
CA ALA A 309 12.21 -26.90 -25.23
C ALA A 309 11.52 -26.67 -26.59
N ALA A 310 12.22 -26.08 -27.53
CA ALA A 310 11.65 -25.73 -28.83
C ALA A 310 11.25 -26.97 -29.66
N ASP A 311 11.85 -28.13 -29.40
CA ASP A 311 11.62 -29.39 -30.10
C ASP A 311 10.73 -30.39 -29.39
N ARG A 312 10.59 -30.28 -28.04
CA ARG A 312 9.87 -31.25 -27.17
C ARG A 312 8.66 -30.67 -26.47
N GLY A 313 8.37 -29.39 -26.65
CA GLY A 313 7.25 -28.71 -26.02
C GLY A 313 7.46 -28.41 -24.54
N ILE A 314 6.36 -28.33 -23.79
CA ILE A 314 6.35 -27.96 -22.36
C ILE A 314 6.12 -29.20 -21.53
N PHE A 315 7.03 -29.51 -20.60
CA PHE A 315 6.83 -30.59 -19.63
C PHE A 315 7.30 -30.20 -18.22
N VAL A 316 6.69 -30.79 -17.19
CA VAL A 316 6.96 -30.50 -15.77
C VAL A 316 7.52 -31.74 -15.09
N THR A 317 8.66 -31.61 -14.44
CA THR A 317 9.28 -32.66 -13.62
C THR A 317 9.25 -32.25 -12.15
N LYS A 318 8.70 -33.11 -11.28
CA LYS A 318 8.71 -32.91 -9.83
C LYS A 318 9.63 -33.95 -9.17
N ARG A 319 10.57 -33.50 -8.32
CA ARG A 319 11.45 -34.36 -7.54
C ARG A 319 11.44 -33.96 -6.07
N ARG A 320 11.39 -34.93 -5.17
CA ARG A 320 11.65 -34.70 -3.74
C ARG A 320 13.10 -35.04 -3.44
N LEU A 321 13.82 -34.10 -2.84
CA LEU A 321 15.19 -34.25 -2.42
C LEU A 321 15.18 -34.48 -0.90
N HIS A 322 15.70 -35.63 -0.45
CA HIS A 322 15.83 -35.94 0.99
C HIS A 322 17.19 -35.43 1.49
N ALA A 323 17.21 -34.80 2.65
CA ALA A 323 18.44 -34.40 3.31
C ALA A 323 19.15 -35.65 3.85
N GLY A 324 20.20 -36.09 3.18
CA GLY A 324 21.08 -37.18 3.65
C GLY A 324 21.06 -38.44 2.76
N GLY A 325 21.62 -38.33 1.57
CA GLY A 325 21.85 -39.50 0.74
C GLY A 325 22.13 -39.09 -0.71
N ASP A 326 23.41 -39.12 -1.10
CA ASP A 326 23.78 -39.17 -2.50
C ASP A 326 23.34 -40.55 -3.04
N GLY A 327 22.11 -40.58 -3.55
CA GLY A 327 21.54 -41.77 -4.16
C GLY A 327 20.61 -41.38 -5.30
N TYR A 328 21.10 -41.49 -6.52
CA TYR A 328 20.32 -41.34 -7.74
C TYR A 328 19.19 -42.39 -7.80
N GLY A 329 17.98 -42.03 -7.32
CA GLY A 329 16.77 -42.82 -7.50
C GLY A 329 15.87 -42.14 -8.54
N HIS A 330 15.91 -42.62 -9.76
CA HIS A 330 15.01 -42.22 -10.82
C HIS A 330 13.58 -42.75 -10.54
N HIS A 331 12.67 -41.90 -10.11
CA HIS A 331 11.23 -42.11 -10.28
C HIS A 331 10.67 -40.95 -11.05
N SER A 332 10.57 -41.12 -12.37
CA SER A 332 9.87 -40.20 -13.26
C SER A 332 8.39 -40.58 -13.31
N HIS A 333 7.53 -39.76 -12.76
CA HIS A 333 6.12 -39.76 -13.12
C HIS A 333 5.92 -38.75 -14.25
N ARG A 334 5.73 -39.27 -15.46
CA ARG A 334 5.30 -38.49 -16.63
C ARG A 334 3.81 -38.24 -16.48
N HIS A 335 3.40 -36.99 -16.37
CA HIS A 335 2.04 -36.58 -16.69
C HIS A 335 2.13 -35.71 -17.96
N GLU A 336 1.68 -36.29 -19.06
CA GLU A 336 1.37 -35.58 -20.29
C GLU A 336 0.06 -34.81 -20.06
N ALA A 337 0.06 -33.51 -20.40
CA ALA A 337 -1.14 -32.67 -20.51
C ALA A 337 -1.31 -32.27 -21.96
#